data_adc4bba8b169f73027d97ed9a366701a
#
_entry.id   adc4bba8b169f73027d97ed9a366701a
#
_cell.length_a   1.000
_cell.length_b   1.000
_cell.length_c   1.000
_cell.angle_alpha   90.00
_cell.angle_beta   90.00
_cell.angle_gamma   90.00
#
_symmetry.space_group_name_H-M   'P 1'
#
loop_
_entity.id
_entity.type
_entity.pdbx_description
1 polymer ?
#
loop_
_entity_poly.entity_id
_entity_poly.type
_entity_poly.pdbx_seq_one_letter_code
_entity_poly.pdbx_strand_id
1 'polypeptide(L)'
;MAKALRLLSCSGRLALSGTPVENSLQDLWTLFDWVVPGLLGNRKTFVSLFRTPIEKRGDAQAQARLNRRIRPFLLRRTKEEVASELPPRTEITHYIELPKSQQALYETVRASMDARVRSAVLERGMNGAQITILDALLKLRQVCCDPRLVKSEAARSVTDSAKRARLLELLSELIAEHRRILVFSQFTTMLDLIAIDLDDLGISYLMLTGQTKDRASVLNAFQNEAAPVFLLSLKAGGVGLTLTEADTVLLYDPWWNPAVERQAMDRAHRIGQNKPVFVHRLVVKGTVEEKILALQAKKQALADAVLSNPETATNGLFDEQTLKDLFAPLC
;
A
#
# COMPACT_ATOMS: atom_id res chain seq x y z
N MET A 1 -21.09 10.56 -0.32
CA MET A 1 -20.34 11.73 0.19
C MET A 1 -20.14 12.79 -0.89
N ALA A 2 -19.46 12.56 -2.02
CA ALA A 2 -19.21 13.59 -3.05
C ALA A 2 -20.46 14.30 -3.62
N LYS A 3 -21.61 13.61 -3.76
CA LYS A 3 -22.86 14.24 -4.19
C LYS A 3 -23.42 15.22 -3.16
N ALA A 4 -23.34 14.90 -1.87
CA ALA A 4 -23.84 15.79 -0.80
C ALA A 4 -22.98 17.05 -0.67
N LEU A 5 -21.64 16.94 -0.82
CA LEU A 5 -20.74 18.09 -0.78
C LEU A 5 -21.02 19.10 -1.90
N ARG A 6 -21.46 18.63 -3.08
CA ARG A 6 -21.82 19.52 -4.22
C ARG A 6 -23.06 20.38 -3.97
N LEU A 7 -23.91 19.99 -3.05
CA LEU A 7 -25.12 20.73 -2.71
C LEU A 7 -24.85 21.90 -1.73
N LEU A 8 -23.64 21.96 -1.16
CA LEU A 8 -23.27 23.03 -0.26
C LEU A 8 -23.05 24.33 -1.03
N SER A 9 -23.79 25.37 -0.65
CA SER A 9 -23.55 26.74 -1.10
C SER A 9 -22.38 27.32 -0.32
N CYS A 10 -21.31 27.73 -1.00
CA CYS A 10 -20.11 28.29 -0.38
C CYS A 10 -19.44 29.30 -1.31
N SER A 11 -18.82 30.32 -0.73
CA SER A 11 -18.10 31.38 -1.44
C SER A 11 -16.72 30.91 -1.98
N GLY A 12 -16.15 29.88 -1.39
CA GLY A 12 -14.88 29.29 -1.81
C GLY A 12 -14.79 27.82 -1.45
N ARG A 13 -13.94 27.07 -2.18
CA ARG A 13 -13.74 25.63 -1.97
C ARG A 13 -12.26 25.31 -1.96
N LEU A 14 -11.83 24.57 -0.96
CA LEU A 14 -10.45 24.11 -0.81
C LEU A 14 -10.44 22.60 -0.52
N ALA A 15 -9.67 21.84 -1.30
CA ALA A 15 -9.45 20.42 -1.04
C ALA A 15 -8.02 20.20 -0.53
N LEU A 16 -7.89 19.60 0.66
CA LEU A 16 -6.62 19.21 1.24
C LEU A 16 -6.45 17.69 1.08
N SER A 17 -5.41 17.26 0.41
CA SER A 17 -5.10 15.84 0.18
C SER A 17 -3.60 15.63 0.07
N GLY A 18 -3.06 14.62 0.76
CA GLY A 18 -1.69 14.15 0.55
C GLY A 18 -1.54 13.30 -0.72
N THR A 19 -2.66 12.83 -1.30
CA THR A 19 -2.68 11.91 -2.45
C THR A 19 -3.82 12.28 -3.40
N PRO A 20 -3.67 13.34 -4.22
CA PRO A 20 -4.73 13.79 -5.13
C PRO A 20 -5.01 12.79 -6.26
N VAL A 21 -4.04 11.90 -6.56
CA VAL A 21 -4.19 10.74 -7.46
C VAL A 21 -3.86 9.50 -6.64
N GLU A 22 -4.88 8.78 -6.20
CA GLU A 22 -4.72 7.59 -5.36
C GLU A 22 -4.76 6.30 -6.19
N ASN A 23 -5.81 6.11 -6.95
CA ASN A 23 -6.02 4.91 -7.76
C ASN A 23 -6.06 5.19 -9.26
N SER A 24 -6.52 6.38 -9.66
CA SER A 24 -6.67 6.77 -11.05
C SER A 24 -6.80 8.29 -11.19
N LEU A 25 -6.62 8.79 -12.40
CA LEU A 25 -6.89 10.20 -12.72
C LEU A 25 -8.36 10.61 -12.46
N GLN A 26 -9.26 9.63 -12.29
CA GLN A 26 -10.65 9.91 -11.90
C GLN A 26 -10.74 10.54 -10.50
N ASP A 27 -9.81 10.22 -9.60
CA ASP A 27 -9.77 10.81 -8.26
C ASP A 27 -9.44 12.30 -8.35
N LEU A 28 -8.46 12.65 -9.19
CA LEU A 28 -8.11 14.03 -9.51
C LEU A 28 -9.30 14.79 -10.10
N TRP A 29 -10.01 14.20 -11.09
CA TRP A 29 -11.20 14.80 -11.67
C TRP A 29 -12.26 15.07 -10.60
N THR A 30 -12.47 14.15 -9.67
CA THR A 30 -13.48 14.28 -8.61
C THR A 30 -13.17 15.44 -7.68
N LEU A 31 -11.90 15.66 -7.33
CA LEU A 31 -11.44 16.80 -6.55
C LEU A 31 -11.66 18.12 -7.29
N PHE A 32 -11.22 18.19 -8.55
CA PHE A 32 -11.35 19.40 -9.35
C PHE A 32 -12.80 19.74 -9.73
N ASP A 33 -13.64 18.73 -9.97
CA ASP A 33 -15.07 18.94 -10.23
C ASP A 33 -15.81 19.52 -9.01
N TRP A 34 -15.27 19.30 -7.80
CA TRP A 34 -15.78 19.94 -6.58
C TRP A 34 -15.16 21.32 -6.33
N VAL A 35 -13.83 21.48 -6.46
CA VAL A 35 -13.12 22.75 -6.15
C VAL A 35 -13.39 23.80 -7.22
N VAL A 36 -13.29 23.45 -8.50
CA VAL A 36 -13.50 24.32 -9.66
C VAL A 36 -14.41 23.59 -10.67
N PRO A 37 -15.73 23.61 -10.46
CA PRO A 37 -16.67 22.93 -11.33
C PRO A 37 -16.52 23.35 -12.80
N GLY A 38 -16.45 22.35 -13.69
CA GLY A 38 -16.35 22.57 -15.14
C GLY A 38 -14.92 22.73 -15.69
N LEU A 39 -13.90 22.98 -14.85
CA LEU A 39 -12.50 23.17 -15.31
C LEU A 39 -12.00 22.02 -16.20
N LEU A 40 -12.30 20.78 -15.80
CA LEU A 40 -11.88 19.56 -16.52
C LEU A 40 -12.99 18.96 -17.38
N GLY A 41 -14.10 19.67 -17.57
CA GLY A 41 -15.27 19.19 -18.29
C GLY A 41 -16.06 18.14 -17.50
N ASN A 42 -17.10 17.58 -18.10
CA ASN A 42 -17.85 16.49 -17.50
C ASN A 42 -17.03 15.18 -17.48
N ARG A 43 -17.50 14.19 -16.71
CA ARG A 43 -16.80 12.90 -16.54
C ARG A 43 -16.52 12.18 -17.87
N LYS A 44 -17.45 12.20 -18.79
CA LYS A 44 -17.27 11.53 -20.11
C LYS A 44 -16.18 12.21 -20.92
N THR A 45 -16.20 13.53 -20.96
CA THR A 45 -15.19 14.35 -21.63
C THR A 45 -13.81 14.16 -21.01
N PHE A 46 -13.73 14.16 -19.68
CA PHE A 46 -12.45 13.93 -18.99
C PHE A 46 -11.86 12.55 -19.26
N VAL A 47 -12.70 11.50 -19.24
CA VAL A 47 -12.26 10.14 -19.56
C VAL A 47 -11.74 10.04 -20.99
N SER A 48 -12.42 10.64 -21.97
CA SER A 48 -12.01 10.57 -23.38
C SER A 48 -10.79 11.42 -23.71
N LEU A 49 -10.67 12.63 -23.14
CA LEU A 49 -9.61 13.58 -23.49
C LEU A 49 -8.33 13.39 -22.64
N PHE A 50 -8.45 12.89 -21.42
CA PHE A 50 -7.33 12.82 -20.48
C PHE A 50 -7.12 11.41 -19.93
N ARG A 51 -8.11 10.84 -19.23
CA ARG A 51 -7.91 9.59 -18.51
C ARG A 51 -7.48 8.45 -19.43
N THR A 52 -8.28 8.13 -20.44
CA THR A 52 -7.98 7.01 -21.35
C THR A 52 -6.70 7.22 -22.17
N PRO A 53 -6.44 8.39 -22.77
CA PRO A 53 -5.17 8.66 -23.44
C PRO A 53 -3.97 8.51 -22.51
N ILE A 54 -4.02 9.09 -21.32
CA ILE A 54 -2.89 9.08 -20.37
C ILE A 54 -2.71 7.68 -19.77
N GLU A 55 -3.76 7.10 -19.14
CA GLU A 55 -3.64 5.84 -18.41
C GLU A 55 -3.47 4.60 -19.28
N LYS A 56 -4.02 4.60 -20.53
CA LYS A 56 -3.97 3.43 -21.41
C LYS A 56 -2.99 3.55 -22.57
N ARG A 57 -2.68 4.77 -23.03
CA ARG A 57 -1.87 4.99 -24.22
C ARG A 57 -0.57 5.72 -23.94
N GLY A 58 -0.37 6.20 -22.72
CA GLY A 58 0.80 6.96 -22.34
C GLY A 58 0.94 8.29 -23.10
N ASP A 59 -0.18 8.95 -23.45
CA ASP A 59 -0.18 10.18 -24.25
C ASP A 59 0.39 11.36 -23.46
N ALA A 60 1.66 11.68 -23.73
CA ALA A 60 2.38 12.79 -23.10
C ALA A 60 1.75 14.16 -23.41
N GLN A 61 1.15 14.33 -24.61
CA GLN A 61 0.49 15.59 -24.95
C GLN A 61 -0.81 15.79 -24.16
N ALA A 62 -1.60 14.74 -24.00
CA ALA A 62 -2.80 14.78 -23.15
C ALA A 62 -2.43 15.08 -21.69
N GLN A 63 -1.33 14.50 -21.20
CA GLN A 63 -0.79 14.76 -19.86
C GLN A 63 -0.33 16.21 -19.70
N ALA A 64 0.46 16.74 -20.65
CA ALA A 64 0.90 18.13 -20.61
C ALA A 64 -0.29 19.12 -20.65
N ARG A 65 -1.33 18.82 -21.45
CA ARG A 65 -2.57 19.62 -21.46
C ARG A 65 -3.31 19.57 -20.11
N LEU A 66 -3.39 18.42 -19.48
CA LEU A 66 -4.01 18.27 -18.14
C LEU A 66 -3.22 19.11 -17.11
N ASN A 67 -1.91 18.93 -17.05
CA ASN A 67 -1.02 19.62 -16.11
C ASN A 67 -1.13 21.15 -16.25
N ARG A 68 -1.15 21.66 -17.48
CA ARG A 68 -1.32 23.11 -17.75
C ARG A 68 -2.64 23.63 -17.19
N ARG A 69 -3.72 22.84 -17.28
CA ARG A 69 -5.05 23.24 -16.75
C ARG A 69 -5.11 23.23 -15.24
N ILE A 70 -4.54 22.24 -14.57
CA ILE A 70 -4.65 22.10 -13.12
C ILE A 70 -3.63 22.93 -12.35
N ARG A 71 -2.47 23.22 -12.92
CA ARG A 71 -1.36 23.94 -12.27
C ARG A 71 -1.76 25.23 -11.55
N PRO A 72 -2.60 26.14 -12.11
CA PRO A 72 -2.99 27.37 -11.43
C PRO A 72 -3.82 27.17 -10.15
N PHE A 73 -4.41 25.98 -9.99
CA PHE A 73 -5.33 25.65 -8.88
C PHE A 73 -4.73 24.60 -7.94
N LEU A 74 -3.48 24.18 -8.16
CA LEU A 74 -2.83 23.13 -7.40
C LEU A 74 -1.57 23.68 -6.72
N LEU A 75 -1.57 23.66 -5.39
CA LEU A 75 -0.37 23.90 -4.60
C LEU A 75 0.14 22.58 -4.04
N ARG A 76 1.30 22.12 -4.50
CA ARG A 76 1.99 20.95 -3.96
C ARG A 76 3.25 21.40 -3.23
N ARG A 77 3.45 20.90 -2.02
CA ARG A 77 4.70 21.02 -1.25
C ARG A 77 5.14 19.62 -0.86
N THR A 78 6.39 19.29 -1.10
CA THR A 78 6.99 18.04 -0.63
C THR A 78 7.56 18.24 0.78
N LYS A 79 7.79 17.15 1.51
CA LYS A 79 8.40 17.24 2.85
C LYS A 79 9.82 17.78 2.78
N GLU A 80 10.55 17.39 1.76
CA GLU A 80 11.93 17.83 1.49
C GLU A 80 12.01 19.35 1.29
N GLU A 81 10.95 19.96 0.71
CA GLU A 81 10.90 21.41 0.49
C GLU A 81 10.53 22.22 1.73
N VAL A 82 9.72 21.65 2.65
CA VAL A 82 9.12 22.41 3.76
C VAL A 82 9.59 22.00 5.14
N ALA A 83 10.26 20.86 5.26
CA ALA A 83 10.70 20.30 6.53
C ALA A 83 12.14 19.77 6.41
N SER A 84 13.06 20.67 6.04
CA SER A 84 14.48 20.35 5.88
C SER A 84 15.17 19.90 7.18
N GLU A 85 14.57 20.20 8.33
CA GLU A 85 15.01 19.74 9.65
C GLU A 85 14.64 18.29 9.97
N LEU A 86 13.77 17.66 9.17
CA LEU A 86 13.41 16.26 9.41
C LEU A 86 14.64 15.34 9.22
N PRO A 87 14.90 14.45 10.18
CA PRO A 87 15.94 13.45 10.03
C PRO A 87 15.74 12.57 8.78
N PRO A 88 16.83 11.99 8.24
CA PRO A 88 16.73 11.17 7.04
C PRO A 88 15.84 9.93 7.26
N ARG A 89 15.16 9.51 6.19
CA ARG A 89 14.44 8.25 6.11
C ARG A 89 15.19 7.30 5.20
N THR A 90 15.53 6.11 5.72
CA THR A 90 16.21 5.05 4.98
C THR A 90 15.25 3.89 4.75
N GLU A 91 15.08 3.47 3.50
CA GLU A 91 14.23 2.32 3.15
C GLU A 91 15.10 1.11 2.79
N ILE A 92 14.83 -0.02 3.43
CA ILE A 92 15.56 -1.28 3.29
C ILE A 92 14.56 -2.36 2.87
N THR A 93 14.78 -3.00 1.73
CA THR A 93 13.95 -4.13 1.29
C THR A 93 14.68 -5.43 1.57
N HIS A 94 14.05 -6.29 2.36
CA HIS A 94 14.51 -7.64 2.66
C HIS A 94 13.84 -8.61 1.68
N TYR A 95 14.63 -9.16 0.77
CA TYR A 95 14.19 -10.22 -0.12
C TYR A 95 14.33 -11.58 0.55
N ILE A 96 13.20 -12.27 0.70
CA ILE A 96 13.09 -13.51 1.46
C ILE A 96 12.81 -14.67 0.49
N GLU A 97 13.55 -15.75 0.61
CA GLU A 97 13.32 -16.98 -0.15
C GLU A 97 12.38 -17.91 0.61
N LEU A 98 11.43 -18.52 -0.08
CA LEU A 98 10.52 -19.49 0.52
C LEU A 98 11.23 -20.83 0.75
N PRO A 99 11.02 -21.50 1.89
CA PRO A 99 11.41 -22.90 2.05
C PRO A 99 10.63 -23.79 1.08
N LYS A 100 11.16 -24.94 0.73
CA LYS A 100 10.59 -25.84 -0.29
C LYS A 100 9.11 -26.19 -0.04
N SER A 101 8.72 -26.40 1.21
CA SER A 101 7.34 -26.67 1.62
C SER A 101 6.40 -25.53 1.27
N GLN A 102 6.76 -24.29 1.64
CA GLN A 102 5.97 -23.10 1.37
C GLN A 102 6.00 -22.74 -0.13
N GLN A 103 7.13 -23.00 -0.82
CA GLN A 103 7.26 -22.82 -2.27
C GLN A 103 6.30 -23.75 -3.04
N ALA A 104 6.24 -25.04 -2.66
CA ALA A 104 5.30 -26.00 -3.25
C ALA A 104 3.83 -25.58 -3.02
N LEU A 105 3.51 -25.11 -1.82
CA LEU A 105 2.18 -24.56 -1.53
C LEU A 105 1.86 -23.34 -2.40
N TYR A 106 2.82 -22.41 -2.54
CA TYR A 106 2.63 -21.22 -3.36
C TYR A 106 2.33 -21.59 -4.82
N GLU A 107 3.12 -22.51 -5.42
CA GLU A 107 2.90 -22.97 -6.79
C GLU A 107 1.57 -23.71 -6.97
N THR A 108 1.15 -24.51 -6.00
CA THR A 108 -0.15 -25.19 -6.01
C THR A 108 -1.31 -24.17 -6.04
N VAL A 109 -1.25 -23.18 -5.15
CA VAL A 109 -2.26 -22.12 -5.08
C VAL A 109 -2.21 -21.26 -6.34
N ARG A 110 -1.01 -20.93 -6.84
CA ARG A 110 -0.82 -20.14 -8.07
C ARG A 110 -1.45 -20.82 -9.28
N ALA A 111 -1.14 -22.08 -9.51
CA ALA A 111 -1.66 -22.84 -10.65
C ALA A 111 -3.21 -22.94 -10.61
N SER A 112 -3.76 -23.23 -9.43
CA SER A 112 -5.22 -23.28 -9.23
C SER A 112 -5.88 -21.91 -9.49
N MET A 113 -5.28 -20.82 -9.00
CA MET A 113 -5.83 -19.48 -9.17
C MET A 113 -5.68 -18.97 -10.61
N ASP A 114 -4.54 -19.26 -11.29
CA ASP A 114 -4.34 -18.93 -12.70
C ASP A 114 -5.41 -19.58 -13.58
N ALA A 115 -5.69 -20.87 -13.38
CA ALA A 115 -6.75 -21.58 -14.11
C ALA A 115 -8.12 -20.91 -13.90
N ARG A 116 -8.49 -20.56 -12.66
CA ARG A 116 -9.74 -19.87 -12.34
C ARG A 116 -9.83 -18.47 -12.97
N VAL A 117 -8.74 -17.72 -12.94
CA VAL A 117 -8.68 -16.37 -13.54
C VAL A 117 -8.84 -16.46 -15.05
N ARG A 118 -8.14 -17.38 -15.72
CA ARG A 118 -8.27 -17.58 -17.17
C ARG A 118 -9.70 -17.95 -17.57
N SER A 119 -10.35 -18.88 -16.88
CA SER A 119 -11.75 -19.25 -17.12
C SER A 119 -12.67 -18.04 -16.94
N ALA A 120 -12.54 -17.29 -15.86
CA ALA A 120 -13.35 -16.10 -15.60
C ALA A 120 -13.14 -15.00 -16.67
N VAL A 121 -11.91 -14.83 -17.17
CA VAL A 121 -11.62 -13.85 -18.25
C VAL A 121 -12.23 -14.29 -19.57
N LEU A 122 -12.18 -15.59 -19.90
CA LEU A 122 -12.80 -16.13 -21.10
C LEU A 122 -14.33 -15.98 -21.07
N GLU A 123 -14.96 -16.26 -19.93
CA GLU A 123 -16.42 -16.22 -19.78
C GLU A 123 -17.00 -14.80 -19.72
N ARG A 124 -16.33 -13.89 -19.01
CA ARG A 124 -16.89 -12.57 -18.61
C ARG A 124 -16.06 -11.37 -19.05
N GLY A 125 -14.94 -11.61 -19.76
CA GLY A 125 -13.97 -10.60 -20.13
C GLY A 125 -13.23 -10.04 -18.91
N MET A 126 -12.21 -9.20 -19.15
CA MET A 126 -11.35 -8.61 -18.12
C MET A 126 -12.13 -7.85 -17.03
N ASN A 127 -13.14 -7.07 -17.43
CA ASN A 127 -13.92 -6.28 -16.46
C ASN A 127 -14.80 -7.17 -15.57
N GLY A 128 -15.37 -8.26 -16.11
CA GLY A 128 -16.19 -9.19 -15.34
C GLY A 128 -15.38 -10.12 -14.44
N ALA A 129 -14.09 -10.33 -14.74
CA ALA A 129 -13.19 -11.19 -13.97
C ALA A 129 -12.48 -10.47 -12.80
N GLN A 130 -12.65 -9.16 -12.63
CA GLN A 130 -11.89 -8.37 -11.64
C GLN A 130 -11.94 -8.94 -10.21
N ILE A 131 -13.12 -9.37 -9.75
CA ILE A 131 -13.27 -9.94 -8.39
C ILE A 131 -12.48 -11.25 -8.28
N THR A 132 -12.51 -12.09 -9.30
CA THR A 132 -11.76 -13.36 -9.32
C THR A 132 -10.25 -13.10 -9.32
N ILE A 133 -9.79 -12.11 -10.07
CA ILE A 133 -8.38 -11.69 -10.11
C ILE A 133 -7.94 -11.20 -8.72
N LEU A 134 -8.72 -10.34 -8.08
CA LEU A 134 -8.40 -9.81 -6.75
C LEU A 134 -8.39 -10.91 -5.68
N ASP A 135 -9.34 -11.87 -5.73
CA ASP A 135 -9.34 -13.04 -4.82
C ASP A 135 -8.11 -13.92 -5.02
N ALA A 136 -7.73 -14.16 -6.26
CA ALA A 136 -6.54 -14.94 -6.58
C ALA A 136 -5.26 -14.30 -6.04
N LEU A 137 -5.10 -13.00 -6.28
CA LEU A 137 -3.96 -12.25 -5.78
C LEU A 137 -3.94 -12.15 -4.25
N LEU A 138 -5.11 -12.04 -3.62
CA LEU A 138 -5.24 -12.08 -2.16
C LEU A 138 -4.71 -13.39 -1.59
N LYS A 139 -5.09 -14.54 -2.17
CA LYS A 139 -4.64 -15.87 -1.72
C LYS A 139 -3.15 -16.07 -1.89
N LEU A 140 -2.57 -15.65 -3.04
CA LEU A 140 -1.13 -15.71 -3.25
C LEU A 140 -0.36 -14.89 -2.21
N ARG A 141 -0.84 -13.70 -1.87
CA ARG A 141 -0.22 -12.89 -0.83
C ARG A 141 -0.37 -13.50 0.57
N GLN A 142 -1.51 -14.15 0.86
CA GLN A 142 -1.68 -14.88 2.10
C GLN A 142 -0.65 -16.00 2.25
N VAL A 143 -0.37 -16.77 1.19
CA VAL A 143 0.69 -17.80 1.20
C VAL A 143 2.07 -17.18 1.47
N CYS A 144 2.36 -16.03 0.87
CA CYS A 144 3.63 -15.32 1.11
C CYS A 144 3.76 -14.84 2.56
N CYS A 145 2.66 -14.39 3.18
CA CYS A 145 2.66 -13.93 4.57
C CYS A 145 2.83 -15.08 5.56
N ASP A 146 1.91 -16.04 5.52
CA ASP A 146 1.93 -17.25 6.35
C ASP A 146 0.95 -18.30 5.78
N PRO A 147 1.35 -19.57 5.66
CA PRO A 147 0.47 -20.65 5.18
C PRO A 147 -0.85 -20.76 5.96
N ARG A 148 -0.86 -20.48 7.26
CA ARG A 148 -2.04 -20.55 8.13
C ARG A 148 -3.16 -19.55 7.75
N LEU A 149 -2.85 -18.52 6.96
CA LEU A 149 -3.84 -17.57 6.44
C LEU A 149 -4.69 -18.18 5.32
N VAL A 150 -4.24 -19.28 4.71
CA VAL A 150 -4.92 -19.94 3.60
C VAL A 150 -5.77 -21.09 4.11
N LYS A 151 -7.08 -21.01 3.89
CA LYS A 151 -8.03 -22.06 4.29
C LYS A 151 -8.04 -23.20 3.26
N SER A 152 -6.96 -24.00 3.21
CA SER A 152 -6.88 -25.20 2.36
C SER A 152 -6.23 -26.36 3.12
N GLU A 153 -6.52 -27.58 2.71
CA GLU A 153 -5.93 -28.77 3.33
C GLU A 153 -4.42 -28.82 3.09
N ALA A 154 -3.97 -28.49 1.90
CA ALA A 154 -2.55 -28.38 1.56
C ALA A 154 -1.80 -27.37 2.44
N ALA A 155 -2.44 -26.28 2.85
CA ALA A 155 -1.81 -25.29 3.72
C ALA A 155 -1.64 -25.77 5.17
N ARG A 156 -2.52 -26.67 5.65
CA ARG A 156 -2.46 -27.19 7.03
C ARG A 156 -1.19 -28.01 7.33
N SER A 157 -0.60 -28.61 6.30
CA SER A 157 0.62 -29.41 6.42
C SER A 157 1.91 -28.57 6.38
N VAL A 158 1.81 -27.27 6.08
CA VAL A 158 2.95 -26.36 5.97
C VAL A 158 3.00 -25.45 7.19
N THR A 159 3.94 -25.71 8.10
CA THR A 159 4.12 -24.97 9.35
C THR A 159 5.15 -23.85 9.23
N ASP A 160 6.04 -23.96 8.25
CA ASP A 160 7.13 -23.01 8.05
C ASP A 160 6.62 -21.73 7.38
N SER A 161 7.03 -20.58 7.91
CA SER A 161 6.77 -19.27 7.34
C SER A 161 8.06 -18.45 7.34
N ALA A 162 8.70 -18.36 6.16
CA ALA A 162 9.98 -17.68 6.02
C ALA A 162 9.90 -16.20 6.42
N LYS A 163 8.82 -15.54 6.04
CA LYS A 163 8.63 -14.13 6.35
C LYS A 163 8.45 -13.89 7.85
N ARG A 164 7.70 -14.78 8.52
CA ARG A 164 7.52 -14.72 9.97
C ARG A 164 8.85 -14.95 10.70
N ALA A 165 9.63 -15.95 10.30
CA ALA A 165 10.97 -16.19 10.86
C ALA A 165 11.85 -14.94 10.73
N ARG A 166 11.94 -14.35 9.53
CA ARG A 166 12.73 -13.13 9.32
C ARG A 166 12.23 -11.93 10.11
N LEU A 167 10.92 -11.79 10.29
CA LEU A 167 10.34 -10.75 11.14
C LEU A 167 10.83 -10.88 12.58
N LEU A 168 10.76 -12.09 13.17
CA LEU A 168 11.14 -12.33 14.57
C LEU A 168 12.65 -12.09 14.80
N GLU A 169 13.49 -12.50 13.84
CA GLU A 169 14.93 -12.16 13.88
C GLU A 169 15.13 -10.63 13.91
N LEU A 170 14.52 -9.91 12.96
CA LEU A 170 14.62 -8.45 12.88
C LEU A 170 14.09 -7.76 14.14
N LEU A 171 12.96 -8.22 14.67
CA LEU A 171 12.42 -7.64 15.90
C LEU A 171 13.37 -7.83 17.07
N SER A 172 13.99 -9.01 17.21
CA SER A 172 14.96 -9.30 18.27
C SER A 172 16.20 -8.39 18.14
N GLU A 173 16.73 -8.22 16.92
CA GLU A 173 17.87 -7.33 16.62
C GLU A 173 17.52 -5.86 16.99
N LEU A 174 16.39 -5.36 16.50
CA LEU A 174 15.98 -3.97 16.68
C LEU A 174 15.60 -3.65 18.13
N ILE A 175 15.01 -4.58 18.86
CA ILE A 175 14.69 -4.42 20.29
C ILE A 175 15.99 -4.36 21.11
N ALA A 176 16.99 -5.19 20.78
CA ALA A 176 18.30 -5.12 21.42
C ALA A 176 19.00 -3.76 21.18
N GLU A 177 18.72 -3.10 20.06
CA GLU A 177 19.15 -1.74 19.76
C GLU A 177 18.29 -0.63 20.42
N HIS A 178 17.34 -1.00 21.27
CA HIS A 178 16.38 -0.07 21.90
C HIS A 178 15.54 0.73 20.90
N ARG A 179 15.22 0.15 19.73
CA ARG A 179 14.36 0.76 18.74
C ARG A 179 12.88 0.68 19.13
N ARG A 180 12.12 1.66 18.68
CA ARG A 180 10.67 1.67 18.81
C ARG A 180 10.03 1.38 17.44
N ILE A 181 9.29 0.28 17.37
CA ILE A 181 8.98 -0.40 16.11
C ILE A 181 7.49 -0.37 15.84
N LEU A 182 7.10 0.14 14.66
CA LEU A 182 5.75 -0.01 14.11
C LEU A 182 5.73 -1.17 13.11
N VAL A 183 4.90 -2.18 13.33
CA VAL A 183 4.72 -3.30 12.41
C VAL A 183 3.36 -3.17 11.72
N PHE A 184 3.36 -2.99 10.42
CA PHE A 184 2.16 -2.86 9.61
C PHE A 184 1.87 -4.11 8.81
N SER A 185 0.63 -4.57 8.86
CA SER A 185 0.09 -5.58 7.94
C SER A 185 -1.33 -5.21 7.49
N GLN A 186 -1.70 -5.63 6.28
CA GLN A 186 -3.09 -5.53 5.84
C GLN A 186 -3.97 -6.63 6.46
N PHE A 187 -3.38 -7.76 6.84
CA PHE A 187 -4.08 -8.91 7.41
C PHE A 187 -4.10 -8.82 8.93
N THR A 188 -5.26 -8.54 9.53
CA THR A 188 -5.41 -8.53 10.99
C THR A 188 -5.10 -9.89 11.59
N THR A 189 -5.51 -10.98 10.91
CA THR A 189 -5.15 -12.35 11.31
C THR A 189 -3.64 -12.61 11.32
N MET A 190 -2.86 -11.92 10.49
CA MET A 190 -1.40 -12.00 10.56
C MET A 190 -0.86 -11.28 11.79
N LEU A 191 -1.45 -10.13 12.14
CA LEU A 191 -1.07 -9.42 13.37
C LEU A 191 -1.39 -10.27 14.60
N ASP A 192 -2.51 -11.01 14.60
CA ASP A 192 -2.86 -11.94 15.68
C ASP A 192 -1.81 -13.07 15.80
N LEU A 193 -1.32 -13.61 14.67
CA LEU A 193 -0.26 -14.62 14.65
C LEU A 193 1.08 -14.07 15.16
N ILE A 194 1.43 -12.83 14.78
CA ILE A 194 2.64 -12.16 15.29
C ILE A 194 2.51 -11.90 16.79
N ALA A 195 1.33 -11.51 17.26
CA ALA A 195 1.07 -11.30 18.68
C ALA A 195 1.34 -12.56 19.51
N ILE A 196 0.86 -13.73 19.05
CA ILE A 196 1.15 -15.03 19.71
C ILE A 196 2.67 -15.27 19.78
N ASP A 197 3.40 -15.02 18.68
CA ASP A 197 4.85 -15.20 18.67
C ASP A 197 5.57 -14.27 19.66
N LEU A 198 5.10 -13.02 19.78
CA LEU A 198 5.66 -12.06 20.73
C LEU A 198 5.37 -12.45 22.17
N ASP A 199 4.16 -12.97 22.44
CA ASP A 199 3.80 -13.52 23.76
C ASP A 199 4.71 -14.71 24.12
N ASP A 200 4.94 -15.64 23.19
CA ASP A 200 5.83 -16.80 23.38
C ASP A 200 7.29 -16.37 23.65
N LEU A 201 7.73 -15.25 23.09
CA LEU A 201 9.06 -14.68 23.32
C LEU A 201 9.14 -13.73 24.54
N GLY A 202 8.02 -13.47 25.22
CA GLY A 202 7.96 -12.54 26.34
C GLY A 202 8.20 -11.07 25.92
N ILE A 203 7.95 -10.71 24.66
CA ILE A 203 8.11 -9.37 24.13
C ILE A 203 6.79 -8.61 24.27
N SER A 204 6.78 -7.53 25.03
CA SER A 204 5.61 -6.67 25.16
C SER A 204 5.30 -5.91 23.87
N TYR A 205 4.03 -5.83 23.52
CA TYR A 205 3.54 -5.13 22.34
C TYR A 205 2.21 -4.43 22.59
N LEU A 206 1.88 -3.49 21.73
CA LEU A 206 0.56 -2.87 21.62
C LEU A 206 -0.05 -3.25 20.26
N MET A 207 -1.39 -3.29 20.17
CA MET A 207 -2.08 -3.60 18.92
C MET A 207 -3.20 -2.61 18.64
N LEU A 208 -3.26 -2.09 17.39
CA LEU A 208 -4.34 -1.23 16.93
C LEU A 208 -4.86 -1.70 15.56
N THR A 209 -6.10 -2.15 15.57
CA THR A 209 -6.82 -2.64 14.38
C THR A 209 -8.14 -1.89 14.20
N GLY A 210 -8.90 -2.25 13.16
CA GLY A 210 -10.26 -1.73 12.97
C GLY A 210 -11.23 -2.09 14.09
N GLN A 211 -10.91 -3.10 14.89
CA GLN A 211 -11.75 -3.58 16.02
C GLN A 211 -11.41 -2.92 17.36
N THR A 212 -10.29 -2.18 17.44
CA THR A 212 -9.86 -1.51 18.69
C THR A 212 -10.87 -0.43 19.07
N LYS A 213 -11.51 -0.58 20.22
CA LYS A 213 -12.55 0.34 20.72
C LYS A 213 -11.94 1.59 21.33
N ASP A 214 -10.99 1.44 22.24
CA ASP A 214 -10.29 2.54 22.89
C ASP A 214 -8.93 2.80 22.25
N ARG A 215 -8.96 3.56 21.17
CA ARG A 215 -7.74 3.93 20.44
C ARG A 215 -6.88 4.93 21.21
N ALA A 216 -7.50 5.80 22.00
CA ALA A 216 -6.79 6.83 22.73
C ALA A 216 -5.89 6.23 23.83
N SER A 217 -6.42 5.25 24.59
CA SER A 217 -5.65 4.53 25.59
C SER A 217 -4.44 3.81 25.00
N VAL A 218 -4.62 3.10 23.86
CA VAL A 218 -3.52 2.40 23.18
C VAL A 218 -2.44 3.37 22.70
N LEU A 219 -2.83 4.52 22.15
CA LEU A 219 -1.88 5.55 21.70
C LEU A 219 -1.12 6.16 22.86
N ASN A 220 -1.81 6.49 23.95
CA ASN A 220 -1.17 7.02 25.17
C ASN A 220 -0.19 6.00 25.76
N ALA A 221 -0.54 4.72 25.78
CA ALA A 221 0.37 3.67 26.23
C ALA A 221 1.63 3.60 25.36
N PHE A 222 1.50 3.73 24.03
CA PHE A 222 2.67 3.77 23.13
C PHE A 222 3.53 5.01 23.40
N GLN A 223 2.93 6.19 23.58
CA GLN A 223 3.65 7.42 23.89
C GLN A 223 4.41 7.33 25.22
N ASN A 224 3.84 6.64 26.22
CA ASN A 224 4.45 6.41 27.52
C ASN A 224 5.40 5.18 27.56
N GLU A 225 5.86 4.73 26.39
CA GLU A 225 6.86 3.66 26.27
C GLU A 225 6.48 2.31 26.89
N ALA A 226 5.18 2.01 26.97
CA ALA A 226 4.69 0.78 27.56
C ALA A 226 5.15 -0.50 26.83
N ALA A 227 5.50 -0.40 25.52
CA ALA A 227 5.98 -1.53 24.74
C ALA A 227 6.89 -1.08 23.58
N PRO A 228 7.93 -1.85 23.21
CA PRO A 228 8.82 -1.53 22.09
C PRO A 228 8.17 -1.75 20.73
N VAL A 229 7.18 -2.65 20.62
CA VAL A 229 6.51 -3.06 19.37
C VAL A 229 5.08 -2.59 19.34
N PHE A 230 4.67 -2.00 18.23
CA PHE A 230 3.28 -1.61 17.97
C PHE A 230 2.78 -2.26 16.67
N LEU A 231 1.84 -3.19 16.81
CA LEU A 231 1.20 -3.90 15.70
C LEU A 231 0.02 -3.08 15.16
N LEU A 232 0.03 -2.75 13.89
CA LEU A 232 -0.95 -1.86 13.27
C LEU A 232 -1.53 -2.46 12.00
N SER A 233 -2.86 -2.45 11.87
CA SER A 233 -3.44 -2.71 10.55
C SER A 233 -3.28 -1.48 9.65
N LEU A 234 -2.92 -1.69 8.37
CA LEU A 234 -2.73 -0.59 7.40
C LEU A 234 -3.94 0.34 7.30
N LYS A 235 -5.15 -0.19 7.42
CA LYS A 235 -6.38 0.61 7.41
C LYS A 235 -6.56 1.45 8.68
N ALA A 236 -6.25 0.90 9.84
CA ALA A 236 -6.38 1.61 11.12
C ALA A 236 -5.28 2.68 11.28
N GLY A 237 -4.07 2.38 10.81
CA GLY A 237 -2.95 3.33 10.75
C GLY A 237 -3.18 4.50 9.80
N GLY A 238 -4.14 4.41 8.86
CA GLY A 238 -4.44 5.45 7.88
C GLY A 238 -5.15 6.71 8.43
N VAL A 239 -5.62 6.71 9.68
CA VAL A 239 -6.44 7.81 10.23
C VAL A 239 -5.62 8.70 11.18
N GLY A 240 -4.96 9.74 10.63
CA GLY A 240 -4.48 10.91 11.37
C GLY A 240 -3.55 10.70 12.58
N LEU A 241 -3.02 9.49 12.79
CA LEU A 241 -2.17 9.16 13.93
C LEU A 241 -0.80 9.84 13.81
N THR A 242 -0.27 10.31 14.92
CA THR A 242 1.11 10.77 15.06
C THR A 242 1.84 9.79 15.97
N LEU A 243 2.91 9.17 15.48
CA LEU A 243 3.69 8.13 16.16
C LEU A 243 5.20 8.45 16.05
N THR A 244 5.56 9.68 16.34
CA THR A 244 6.93 10.21 16.26
C THR A 244 7.88 9.60 17.28
N GLU A 245 7.34 8.89 18.27
CA GLU A 245 8.12 8.10 19.24
C GLU A 245 8.79 6.89 18.58
N ALA A 246 8.22 6.41 17.45
CA ALA A 246 8.82 5.33 16.69
C ALA A 246 9.89 5.83 15.72
N ASP A 247 10.98 5.11 15.63
CA ASP A 247 12.08 5.34 14.70
C ASP A 247 12.24 4.22 13.66
N THR A 248 11.45 3.17 13.78
CA THR A 248 11.51 2.01 12.88
C THR A 248 10.12 1.59 12.43
N VAL A 249 9.96 1.37 11.14
CA VAL A 249 8.71 0.93 10.50
C VAL A 249 8.96 -0.37 9.75
N LEU A 250 8.22 -1.41 10.07
CA LEU A 250 8.23 -2.71 9.38
C LEU A 250 6.95 -2.84 8.55
N LEU A 251 7.08 -2.93 7.24
CA LEU A 251 5.99 -3.25 6.31
C LEU A 251 6.06 -4.75 6.05
N TYR A 252 5.17 -5.52 6.71
CA TYR A 252 5.19 -6.97 6.64
C TYR A 252 4.77 -7.51 5.28
N ASP A 253 3.76 -6.89 4.67
CA ASP A 253 3.27 -7.25 3.35
C ASP A 253 3.07 -6.00 2.47
N PRO A 254 3.48 -6.01 1.19
CA PRO A 254 3.32 -4.88 0.29
C PRO A 254 1.84 -4.65 -0.06
N TRP A 255 1.44 -3.38 -0.15
CA TRP A 255 0.10 -2.98 -0.51
C TRP A 255 0.02 -2.50 -1.96
N TRP A 256 -1.09 -2.75 -2.65
CA TRP A 256 -1.29 -2.30 -4.04
C TRP A 256 -1.17 -0.80 -4.26
N ASN A 257 -1.51 -0.04 -3.23
CA ASN A 257 -1.50 1.41 -3.28
C ASN A 257 -0.31 1.95 -2.51
N PRO A 258 0.74 2.47 -3.20
CA PRO A 258 1.93 3.00 -2.55
C PRO A 258 1.62 4.22 -1.66
N ALA A 259 0.51 4.91 -1.89
CA ALA A 259 0.09 6.03 -1.06
C ALA A 259 -0.28 5.60 0.37
N VAL A 260 -0.89 4.43 0.53
CA VAL A 260 -1.25 3.89 1.86
C VAL A 260 0.00 3.49 2.64
N GLU A 261 0.99 2.87 1.98
CA GLU A 261 2.29 2.57 2.61
C GLU A 261 3.01 3.86 3.03
N ARG A 262 3.04 4.87 2.16
CA ARG A 262 3.62 6.18 2.52
C ARG A 262 2.91 6.80 3.71
N GLN A 263 1.58 6.76 3.75
CA GLN A 263 0.86 7.24 4.93
C GLN A 263 1.24 6.49 6.21
N ALA A 264 1.46 5.17 6.12
CA ALA A 264 1.93 4.38 7.26
C ALA A 264 3.34 4.82 7.72
N MET A 265 4.28 4.96 6.79
CA MET A 265 5.63 5.45 7.06
C MET A 265 5.62 6.89 7.64
N ASP A 266 4.74 7.73 7.12
CA ASP A 266 4.58 9.13 7.53
C ASP A 266 3.99 9.30 8.94
N ARG A 267 3.60 8.22 9.62
CA ARG A 267 3.24 8.26 11.06
C ARG A 267 4.46 8.44 11.95
N ALA A 268 5.55 7.79 11.60
CA ALA A 268 6.84 7.93 12.30
C ALA A 268 7.68 9.08 11.73
N HIS A 269 7.74 9.23 10.41
CA HIS A 269 8.51 10.27 9.73
C HIS A 269 7.68 11.55 9.52
N ARG A 270 7.55 12.35 10.57
CA ARG A 270 6.72 13.56 10.60
C ARG A 270 7.42 14.66 11.42
N ILE A 271 6.98 15.91 11.25
CA ILE A 271 7.39 17.04 12.09
C ILE A 271 7.23 16.67 13.56
N GLY A 272 8.31 16.82 14.34
CA GLY A 272 8.44 16.35 15.72
C GLY A 272 9.29 15.07 15.87
N GLN A 273 9.68 14.42 14.75
CA GLN A 273 10.64 13.31 14.77
C GLN A 273 12.07 13.85 14.90
N ASN A 274 12.81 13.34 15.89
CA ASN A 274 14.19 13.76 16.19
C ASN A 274 15.24 12.70 15.87
N LYS A 275 14.80 11.48 15.44
CA LYS A 275 15.68 10.36 15.13
C LYS A 275 15.57 9.99 13.64
N PRO A 276 16.66 9.48 13.02
CA PRO A 276 16.57 8.85 11.69
C PRO A 276 15.52 7.73 11.69
N VAL A 277 14.69 7.69 10.67
CA VAL A 277 13.64 6.68 10.54
C VAL A 277 14.08 5.61 9.56
N PHE A 278 14.03 4.35 9.99
CA PHE A 278 14.32 3.18 9.19
C PHE A 278 13.02 2.49 8.78
N VAL A 279 12.88 2.21 7.50
CA VAL A 279 11.71 1.50 6.95
C VAL A 279 12.20 0.17 6.38
N HIS A 280 11.78 -0.93 7.00
CA HIS A 280 12.07 -2.28 6.55
C HIS A 280 10.85 -2.83 5.81
N ARG A 281 11.03 -3.28 4.58
CA ARG A 281 9.99 -3.91 3.77
C ARG A 281 10.33 -5.38 3.56
N LEU A 282 9.43 -6.28 3.96
CA LEU A 282 9.60 -7.73 3.79
C LEU A 282 8.92 -8.18 2.49
N VAL A 283 9.67 -8.76 1.58
CA VAL A 283 9.19 -9.16 0.25
C VAL A 283 9.68 -10.55 -0.08
N VAL A 284 8.77 -11.42 -0.47
CA VAL A 284 9.12 -12.77 -0.92
C VAL A 284 9.54 -12.71 -2.38
N LYS A 285 10.79 -13.11 -2.64
CA LYS A 285 11.45 -13.11 -3.95
C LYS A 285 10.73 -14.03 -4.94
N GLY A 286 10.64 -13.62 -6.20
CA GLY A 286 10.02 -14.39 -7.30
C GLY A 286 8.49 -14.44 -7.27
N THR A 287 7.84 -13.99 -6.20
CA THR A 287 6.40 -14.11 -5.99
C THR A 287 5.60 -12.90 -6.48
N VAL A 288 4.28 -12.97 -6.28
CA VAL A 288 3.35 -11.86 -6.53
C VAL A 288 3.74 -10.58 -5.77
N GLU A 289 4.43 -10.68 -4.62
CA GLU A 289 4.82 -9.51 -3.84
C GLU A 289 5.90 -8.67 -4.53
N GLU A 290 6.90 -9.29 -5.11
CA GLU A 290 7.93 -8.58 -5.90
C GLU A 290 7.31 -7.92 -7.14
N LYS A 291 6.38 -8.60 -7.79
CA LYS A 291 5.62 -8.08 -8.94
C LYS A 291 4.73 -6.89 -8.54
N ILE A 292 4.14 -6.91 -7.33
CA ILE A 292 3.38 -5.79 -6.77
C ILE A 292 4.29 -4.57 -6.56
N LEU A 293 5.51 -4.75 -6.04
CA LEU A 293 6.47 -3.64 -5.90
C LEU A 293 6.80 -2.99 -7.25
N ALA A 294 7.01 -3.77 -8.28
CA ALA A 294 7.24 -3.25 -9.63
C ALA A 294 6.03 -2.44 -10.14
N LEU A 295 4.81 -2.89 -9.86
CA LEU A 295 3.59 -2.15 -10.18
C LEU A 295 3.42 -0.87 -9.35
N GLN A 296 3.79 -0.90 -8.07
CA GLN A 296 3.81 0.30 -7.23
C GLN A 296 4.75 1.36 -7.79
N ALA A 297 5.97 0.98 -8.20
CA ALA A 297 6.94 1.89 -8.80
C ALA A 297 6.39 2.55 -10.08
N LYS A 298 5.73 1.77 -10.95
CA LYS A 298 5.05 2.30 -12.16
C LYS A 298 3.93 3.29 -11.80
N LYS A 299 3.10 2.98 -10.81
CA LYS A 299 2.02 3.87 -10.33
C LYS A 299 2.57 5.17 -9.76
N GLN A 300 3.63 5.07 -8.97
CA GLN A 300 4.27 6.24 -8.38
C GLN A 300 4.84 7.16 -9.46
N ALA A 301 5.56 6.59 -10.43
CA ALA A 301 6.10 7.36 -11.55
C ALA A 301 4.99 8.09 -12.33
N LEU A 302 3.83 7.43 -12.56
CA LEU A 302 2.67 8.06 -13.20
C LEU A 302 2.11 9.22 -12.37
N ALA A 303 1.93 9.03 -11.07
CA ALA A 303 1.41 10.07 -10.19
C ALA A 303 2.36 11.27 -10.13
N ASP A 304 3.64 11.04 -10.02
CA ASP A 304 4.66 12.09 -10.00
C ASP A 304 4.77 12.80 -11.35
N ALA A 305 4.67 12.09 -12.46
CA ALA A 305 4.66 12.66 -13.80
C ALA A 305 3.45 13.59 -14.02
N VAL A 306 2.25 13.19 -13.55
CA VAL A 306 1.05 14.04 -13.64
C VAL A 306 1.14 15.28 -12.74
N LEU A 307 1.80 15.17 -11.60
CA LEU A 307 1.86 16.25 -10.60
C LEU A 307 3.11 17.14 -10.73
N SER A 308 4.20 16.65 -11.34
CA SER A 308 5.50 17.34 -11.36
C SER A 308 6.14 17.49 -12.72
N ASN A 309 5.99 16.55 -13.67
CA ASN A 309 6.72 16.59 -14.95
C ASN A 309 5.99 15.85 -16.09
N PRO A 310 5.94 16.38 -17.34
CA PRO A 310 5.11 15.81 -18.42
C PRO A 310 5.71 14.62 -19.20
N GLU A 311 6.95 14.18 -18.95
CA GLU A 311 7.66 13.30 -19.90
C GLU A 311 7.57 11.78 -19.66
N THR A 312 7.02 11.31 -18.55
CA THR A 312 6.93 9.85 -18.27
C THR A 312 5.50 9.38 -18.16
N ALA A 313 5.00 8.75 -19.21
CA ALA A 313 3.69 8.12 -19.23
C ALA A 313 3.82 6.59 -19.15
N THR A 314 3.01 5.92 -18.32
CA THR A 314 2.98 4.46 -18.21
C THR A 314 1.56 3.91 -18.37
N ASN A 315 1.48 2.69 -18.95
CA ASN A 315 0.25 1.97 -19.30
C ASN A 315 -0.61 1.56 -18.10
N GLY A 316 -1.88 1.25 -18.36
CA GLY A 316 -2.90 0.86 -17.38
C GLY A 316 -2.51 -0.35 -16.49
N LEU A 317 -3.09 -0.38 -15.28
CA LEU A 317 -2.65 -1.22 -14.16
C LEU A 317 -2.92 -2.73 -14.29
N PHE A 318 -3.89 -3.11 -15.10
CA PHE A 318 -4.26 -4.51 -15.33
C PHE A 318 -4.60 -4.69 -16.82
N ASP A 319 -3.56 -4.79 -17.63
CA ASP A 319 -3.66 -5.34 -18.97
C ASP A 319 -3.38 -6.87 -18.92
N GLU A 320 -3.59 -7.53 -20.07
CA GLU A 320 -3.37 -8.97 -20.20
C GLU A 320 -1.93 -9.37 -19.91
N GLN A 321 -0.96 -8.51 -20.26
CA GLN A 321 0.45 -8.75 -19.99
C GLN A 321 0.76 -8.67 -18.49
N THR A 322 0.25 -7.67 -17.80
CA THR A 322 0.39 -7.54 -16.34
C THR A 322 -0.19 -8.75 -15.60
N LEU A 323 -1.32 -9.30 -16.07
CA LEU A 323 -1.87 -10.54 -15.49
C LEU A 323 -0.96 -11.74 -15.73
N LYS A 324 -0.44 -11.92 -16.95
CA LYS A 324 0.53 -12.99 -17.25
C LYS A 324 1.75 -12.89 -16.34
N ASP A 325 2.27 -11.67 -16.14
CA ASP A 325 3.42 -11.42 -15.28
C ASP A 325 3.10 -11.74 -13.80
N LEU A 326 1.92 -11.34 -13.30
CA LEU A 326 1.50 -11.59 -11.91
C LEU A 326 1.33 -13.06 -11.59
N PHE A 327 0.85 -13.86 -12.55
CA PHE A 327 0.66 -15.32 -12.39
C PHE A 327 1.79 -16.15 -13.00
N ALA A 328 2.93 -15.57 -13.39
CA ALA A 328 4.09 -16.33 -13.83
C ALA A 328 4.61 -17.24 -12.70
N PRO A 329 5.10 -18.46 -13.03
CA PRO A 329 5.72 -19.38 -12.06
C PRO A 329 6.85 -18.74 -11.26
N LEU A 330 7.21 -19.36 -10.13
CA LEU A 330 8.46 -19.04 -9.44
C LEU A 330 9.65 -19.39 -10.35
N CYS A 331 10.60 -18.49 -10.44
CA CYS A 331 11.86 -18.70 -11.18
C CYS A 331 12.91 -19.33 -10.28
#